data_cecefcb9571fdde08eb22db59094b33f
#
_entry.id   cecefcb9571fdde08eb22db59094b33f
#
_cell.length_a   1.000
_cell.length_b   1.000
_cell.length_c   1.000
_cell.angle_alpha   90.00
_cell.angle_beta   90.00
_cell.angle_gamma   90.00
#
_symmetry.space_group_name_H-M   'P 1'
#
loop_
_entity.id
_entity.type
_entity.pdbx_description
1 polymer ?
#
loop_
_entity_poly.entity_id
_entity_poly.type
_entity_poly.pdbx_seq_one_letter_code
_entity_poly.pdbx_strand_id
1 'polypeptide(L)'
;MAVRIRLQRRGTHKRPFYHIVVADRRAPRDGRFIEKVGTYDPLKDPAEITVKTERYDQWVEKGALPSEAVADLVRRFRSSEQVEGQP
;
A
#
# COMPACT_ATOMS: atom_id res chain seq x y z
N MET A 1 15.94 -1.11 13.69
CA MET A 1 15.67 -0.50 12.39
C MET A 1 14.19 -0.23 12.26
N ALA A 2 13.82 1.02 11.97
CA ALA A 2 12.40 1.36 11.85
C ALA A 2 11.97 1.27 10.39
N VAL A 3 11.00 0.41 10.14
CA VAL A 3 10.50 0.15 8.80
C VAL A 3 9.04 0.59 8.72
N ARG A 4 8.69 1.28 7.64
CA ARG A 4 7.34 1.80 7.43
C ARG A 4 6.74 1.24 6.16
N ILE A 5 5.43 1.08 6.17
CA ILE A 5 4.69 0.76 4.93
C ILE A 5 3.91 2.02 4.59
N ARG A 6 4.18 2.58 3.43
CA ARG A 6 3.64 3.90 3.06
C ARG A 6 3.36 4.01 1.58
N LEU A 7 2.62 5.03 1.20
CA LEU A 7 2.35 5.32 -0.20
C LEU A 7 3.50 6.11 -0.80
N GLN A 8 3.88 5.73 -2.01
CA GLN A 8 4.87 6.44 -2.79
C GLN A 8 4.18 6.90 -4.07
N ARG A 9 4.24 8.21 -4.37
CA ARG A 9 3.60 8.74 -5.54
C ARG A 9 4.37 8.34 -6.80
N ARG A 10 3.63 7.89 -7.78
CA ARG A 10 4.13 7.57 -9.12
C ARG A 10 3.19 8.20 -10.13
N GLY A 11 3.50 8.03 -11.42
CA GLY A 11 2.69 8.61 -12.46
C GLY A 11 3.08 10.02 -12.78
N THR A 12 2.28 10.69 -13.60
CA THR A 12 2.56 12.05 -14.01
C THR A 12 1.91 13.05 -13.08
N HIS A 13 2.23 14.32 -13.29
CA HIS A 13 1.67 15.40 -12.50
C HIS A 13 0.13 15.39 -12.49
N LYS A 14 -0.49 15.08 -13.63
CA LYS A 14 -1.94 15.11 -13.77
C LYS A 14 -2.61 13.77 -13.52
N ARG A 15 -1.84 12.69 -13.45
CA ARG A 15 -2.39 11.35 -13.21
C ARG A 15 -1.65 10.67 -12.07
N PRO A 16 -2.03 10.99 -10.83
CA PRO A 16 -1.39 10.36 -9.69
C PRO A 16 -1.69 8.87 -9.64
N PHE A 17 -0.67 8.13 -9.27
CA PHE A 17 -0.73 6.69 -9.11
C PHE A 17 0.22 6.37 -7.96
N TYR A 18 -0.15 5.44 -7.11
CA TYR A 18 0.64 5.19 -5.91
C TYR A 18 1.08 3.74 -5.81
N HIS A 19 2.31 3.56 -5.34
CA HIS A 19 2.78 2.25 -4.91
C HIS A 19 2.67 2.19 -3.38
N ILE A 20 2.27 1.02 -2.88
CA ILE A 20 2.32 0.75 -1.45
C ILE A 20 3.66 0.07 -1.23
N VAL A 21 4.58 0.72 -0.50
CA VAL A 21 5.95 0.26 -0.39
C VAL A 21 6.37 0.12 1.06
N VAL A 22 7.28 -0.84 1.28
CA VAL A 22 7.97 -1.02 2.55
C VAL A 22 9.30 -0.31 2.43
N ALA A 23 9.58 0.60 3.34
CA ALA A 23 10.80 1.41 3.28
C ALA A 23 11.30 1.74 4.67
N ASP A 24 12.61 2.05 4.77
CA ASP A 24 13.17 2.58 5.99
C ASP A 24 12.53 3.94 6.25
N ARG A 25 12.13 4.19 7.50
CA ARG A 25 11.45 5.44 7.84
C ARG A 25 12.27 6.68 7.50
N ARG A 26 13.59 6.53 7.41
CA ARG A 26 14.49 7.64 7.11
C ARG A 26 14.66 7.89 5.61
N ALA A 27 14.21 6.95 4.78
CA ALA A 27 14.30 7.14 3.34
C ALA A 27 13.32 8.23 2.89
N PRO A 28 13.70 9.02 1.86
CA PRO A 28 12.78 10.01 1.31
C PRO A 28 11.48 9.36 0.84
N ARG A 29 10.39 10.10 0.94
CA ARG A 29 9.07 9.57 0.62
C ARG A 29 9.01 8.92 -0.76
N ASP A 30 9.59 9.56 -1.77
CA ASP A 30 9.56 9.05 -3.14
C ASP A 30 10.90 8.45 -3.54
N GLY A 31 11.72 8.09 -2.57
CA GLY A 31 13.03 7.50 -2.80
C GLY A 31 13.02 5.99 -2.82
N ARG A 32 14.12 5.41 -2.37
CA ARG A 32 14.29 3.96 -2.38
C ARG A 32 13.33 3.28 -1.41
N PHE A 33 12.91 2.08 -1.79
CA PHE A 33 12.11 1.25 -0.91
C PHE A 33 12.66 -0.17 -0.91
N ILE A 34 12.25 -0.94 0.09
CA ILE A 34 12.71 -2.31 0.26
C ILE A 34 11.91 -3.25 -0.63
N GLU A 35 10.60 -3.09 -0.62
CA GLU A 35 9.71 -3.98 -1.38
C GLU A 35 8.40 -3.25 -1.69
N LYS A 36 7.86 -3.49 -2.86
CA LYS A 36 6.52 -3.01 -3.23
C LYS A 36 5.52 -4.10 -2.88
N VAL A 37 4.50 -3.75 -2.09
CA VAL A 37 3.49 -4.72 -1.67
C VAL A 37 2.09 -4.41 -2.20
N GLY A 38 1.96 -3.37 -3.01
CA GLY A 38 0.67 -3.08 -3.62
C GLY A 38 0.68 -1.82 -4.44
N THR A 39 -0.49 -1.51 -4.99
CA THR A 39 -0.70 -0.31 -5.81
C THR A 39 -2.06 0.29 -5.48
N TYR A 40 -2.20 1.59 -5.76
CA TYR A 40 -3.45 2.30 -5.57
C TYR A 40 -3.63 3.31 -6.70
N ASP A 41 -4.74 3.19 -7.42
CA ASP A 41 -5.09 4.12 -8.48
C ASP A 41 -6.38 4.85 -8.09
N PRO A 42 -6.28 6.09 -7.58
CA PRO A 42 -7.46 6.81 -7.13
C PRO A 42 -8.32 7.38 -8.26
N LEU A 43 -7.78 7.40 -9.49
CA LEU A 43 -8.51 7.99 -10.61
C LEU A 43 -9.49 7.04 -11.27
N LYS A 44 -9.38 5.75 -10.98
CA LYS A 44 -10.36 4.80 -11.49
C LYS A 44 -11.64 4.88 -10.67
N ASP A 45 -12.75 4.54 -11.26
CA ASP A 45 -14.05 4.58 -10.61
C ASP A 45 -14.70 3.20 -10.71
N PRO A 46 -14.75 2.44 -9.61
CA PRO A 46 -14.19 2.78 -8.30
C PRO A 46 -12.66 2.74 -8.29
N ALA A 47 -12.06 3.40 -7.31
CA ALA A 47 -10.60 3.40 -7.16
C ALA A 47 -10.09 1.97 -7.09
N GLU A 48 -8.97 1.73 -7.78
CA GLU A 48 -8.39 0.39 -7.84
C GLU A 48 -7.31 0.23 -6.78
N ILE A 49 -7.46 -0.77 -5.95
CA ILE A 49 -6.50 -1.08 -4.88
C ILE A 49 -6.06 -2.53 -5.07
N THR A 50 -4.76 -2.76 -5.09
CA THR A 50 -4.21 -4.11 -5.16
C THR A 50 -3.20 -4.26 -4.04
N VAL A 51 -3.30 -5.33 -3.26
CA VAL A 51 -2.39 -5.56 -2.14
C VAL A 51 -1.96 -7.02 -2.14
N LYS A 52 -0.65 -7.24 -2.03
CA LYS A 52 -0.09 -8.57 -1.77
C LYS A 52 -0.23 -8.80 -0.27
N THR A 53 -1.40 -9.23 0.15
CA THR A 53 -1.75 -9.28 1.57
C THR A 53 -0.81 -10.17 2.38
N GLU A 54 -0.36 -11.26 1.79
CA GLU A 54 0.57 -12.16 2.47
C GLU A 54 1.88 -11.45 2.80
N ARG A 55 2.43 -10.70 1.83
CA ARG A 55 3.67 -9.96 2.07
C ARG A 55 3.45 -8.82 3.04
N TYR A 56 2.32 -8.11 2.90
CA TYR A 56 1.98 -7.04 3.82
C TYR A 56 1.94 -7.56 5.27
N ASP A 57 1.26 -8.67 5.48
CA ASP A 57 1.14 -9.25 6.82
C ASP A 57 2.49 -9.70 7.36
N GLN A 58 3.33 -10.28 6.52
CA GLN A 58 4.66 -10.70 6.95
C GLN A 58 5.49 -9.52 7.44
N TRP A 59 5.41 -8.39 6.73
CA TRP A 59 6.13 -7.18 7.14
C TRP A 59 5.59 -6.60 8.44
N VAL A 60 4.27 -6.58 8.60
CA VAL A 60 3.65 -6.10 9.84
C VAL A 60 4.07 -6.97 11.01
N GLU A 61 4.10 -8.28 10.82
CA GLU A 61 4.58 -9.21 11.86
C GLU A 61 6.01 -8.93 12.27
N LYS A 62 6.83 -8.48 11.33
CA LYS A 62 8.23 -8.15 11.60
C LYS A 62 8.40 -6.77 12.23
N GLY A 63 7.31 -6.06 12.44
CA GLY A 63 7.35 -4.76 13.10
C GLY A 63 7.23 -3.56 12.19
N ALA A 64 6.98 -3.76 10.89
CA ALA A 64 6.77 -2.64 9.99
C ALA A 64 5.46 -1.94 10.36
N LEU A 65 5.49 -0.61 10.35
CA LEU A 65 4.33 0.18 10.75
C LEU A 65 3.68 0.81 9.52
N PRO A 66 2.45 0.41 9.18
CA PRO A 66 1.74 1.04 8.07
C PRO A 66 1.26 2.44 8.44
N SER A 67 1.29 3.34 7.47
CA SER A 67 0.69 4.66 7.65
C SER A 67 -0.83 4.50 7.75
N GLU A 68 -1.50 5.54 8.26
CA GLU A 68 -2.96 5.50 8.34
C GLU A 68 -3.60 5.31 6.96
N ALA A 69 -3.04 5.97 5.95
CA ALA A 69 -3.54 5.85 4.59
C ALA A 69 -3.42 4.41 4.09
N VAL A 70 -2.26 3.78 4.30
CA VAL A 70 -2.06 2.39 3.87
C VAL A 70 -2.97 1.45 4.63
N ALA A 71 -3.08 1.63 5.95
CA ALA A 71 -3.94 0.77 6.76
C ALA A 71 -5.38 0.83 6.29
N ASP A 72 -5.85 2.03 5.95
CA ASP A 72 -7.20 2.22 5.44
C ASP A 72 -7.40 1.53 4.09
N LEU A 73 -6.45 1.69 3.17
CA LEU A 73 -6.52 1.05 1.85
C LEU A 73 -6.51 -0.48 1.96
N VAL A 74 -5.68 -1.02 2.84
CA VAL A 74 -5.63 -2.47 3.04
C VAL A 74 -6.95 -2.97 3.61
N ARG A 75 -7.52 -2.24 4.54
CA ARG A 75 -8.81 -2.60 5.12
C ARG A 75 -9.90 -2.62 4.05
N ARG A 76 -9.93 -1.62 3.18
CA ARG A 76 -10.89 -1.56 2.07
C ARG A 76 -10.70 -2.72 1.10
N PHE A 77 -9.44 -3.02 0.78
CA PHE A 77 -9.13 -4.12 -0.12
C PHE A 77 -9.62 -5.45 0.44
N ARG A 78 -9.34 -5.71 1.72
CA ARG A 78 -9.78 -6.95 2.36
C ARG A 78 -11.29 -7.04 2.47
N SER A 79 -11.95 -5.93 2.73
CA SER A 79 -13.40 -5.88 2.81
C SER A 79 -14.01 -6.21 1.45
N SER A 80 -13.44 -5.67 0.39
CA SER A 80 -13.89 -5.94 -0.98
C SER A 80 -13.71 -7.40 -1.35
N GLU A 81 -12.57 -7.99 -1.00
CA GLU A 81 -12.31 -9.41 -1.25
C GLU A 81 -13.30 -10.29 -0.50
N GLN A 82 -13.60 -9.95 0.75
CA GLN A 82 -14.54 -10.71 1.55
C GLN A 82 -15.94 -10.69 0.92
N VAL A 83 -16.33 -9.53 0.42
CA VAL A 83 -17.64 -9.40 -0.24
C VAL A 83 -17.68 -10.26 -1.51
N GLU A 84 -16.62 -10.21 -2.30
CA GLU A 84 -16.52 -11.00 -3.52
C GLU A 84 -16.47 -12.50 -3.25
N GLY A 85 -15.84 -12.87 -2.14
CA GLY A 85 -15.66 -14.27 -1.78
C GLY A 85 -16.93 -14.92 -1.23
N GLN A 86 -17.98 -14.17 -0.99
CA GLN A 86 -19.23 -14.72 -0.48
C GLN A 86 -20.14 -15.06 -1.64
N PRO A 87 -20.60 -16.31 -1.70
CA PRO A 87 -21.52 -16.72 -2.75
C PRO A 87 -22.85 -16.02 -2.66
#